data_1e7c4ff4c6b611f483dbbe5f87eab5f1
#
_entry.id   1e7c4ff4c6b611f483dbbe5f87eab5f1
#
_cell.length_a   1.000
_cell.length_b   1.000
_cell.length_c   1.000
_cell.angle_alpha   90.00
_cell.angle_beta   90.00
_cell.angle_gamma   90.00
#
_symmetry.space_group_name_H-M   'P 1'
#
loop_
_entity.id
_entity.type
_entity.pdbx_description
1 polymer ?
#
loop_
_entity_poly.entity_id
_entity_poly.type
_entity_poly.pdbx_seq_one_letter_code
_entity_poly.pdbx_strand_id
1 'polypeptide(L)'
;MKIYGVTGWKNSGKTGLMERLVSEFVKRGFSVSTIKHAHHSFDVDRSGKDSHRHRVAGAREVMLSSRNRFALMHELRDEEEPSLEVLLAKLSPVDLVLIEGFKRDRHPKIETFRAVTGTDLIATNDPTIHAVASDVAMTLDRPVFDLDDTAAIADFIQSEVAL
;
A
#
# COMPACT_ATOMS: atom_id res chain seq x y z
N MET A 1 5.24 -14.33 4.47
CA MET A 1 4.99 -13.20 3.56
C MET A 1 6.03 -12.13 3.84
N LYS A 2 6.72 -11.64 2.82
CA LYS A 2 7.57 -10.45 2.93
C LYS A 2 6.68 -9.21 2.82
N ILE A 3 7.07 -8.11 3.46
CA ILE A 3 6.30 -6.85 3.41
C ILE A 3 7.22 -5.70 3.03
N TYR A 4 6.71 -4.77 2.23
CA TYR A 4 7.39 -3.53 1.88
C TYR A 4 6.40 -2.39 1.66
N GLY A 5 6.73 -1.19 2.14
CA GLY A 5 5.86 -0.04 2.09
C GLY A 5 6.18 0.95 0.96
N VAL A 6 5.15 1.58 0.43
CA VAL A 6 5.26 2.78 -0.41
C VAL A 6 4.57 3.93 0.32
N THR A 7 5.34 4.95 0.68
CA THR A 7 4.87 6.11 1.41
C THR A 7 5.07 7.40 0.61
N GLY A 8 4.64 8.52 1.14
CA GLY A 8 4.79 9.85 0.53
C GLY A 8 3.55 10.72 0.75
N TRP A 9 3.64 11.98 0.40
CA TRP A 9 2.53 12.92 0.52
C TRP A 9 1.45 12.72 -0.55
N LYS A 10 0.34 13.44 -0.43
CA LYS A 10 -0.70 13.44 -1.46
C LYS A 10 -0.10 13.88 -2.81
N ASN A 11 -0.49 13.23 -3.90
CA ASN A 11 -0.02 13.48 -5.27
C ASN A 11 1.48 13.21 -5.55
N SER A 12 2.22 12.59 -4.63
CA SER A 12 3.63 12.26 -4.82
C SER A 12 3.90 11.08 -5.78
N GLY A 13 2.85 10.41 -6.30
CA GLY A 13 3.02 9.30 -7.26
C GLY A 13 2.86 7.90 -6.68
N LYS A 14 2.51 7.75 -5.39
CA LYS A 14 2.36 6.44 -4.71
C LYS A 14 1.54 5.44 -5.50
N THR A 15 0.33 5.80 -5.88
CA THR A 15 -0.60 4.86 -6.53
C THR A 15 -0.05 4.37 -7.87
N GLY A 16 0.56 5.26 -8.67
CA GLY A 16 1.20 4.87 -9.93
C GLY A 16 2.40 3.95 -9.72
N LEU A 17 3.23 4.21 -8.71
CA LEU A 17 4.35 3.32 -8.38
C LEU A 17 3.84 1.96 -7.87
N MET A 18 2.84 1.94 -6.99
CA MET A 18 2.21 0.71 -6.49
C MET A 18 1.70 -0.18 -7.63
N GLU A 19 0.99 0.41 -8.59
CA GLU A 19 0.45 -0.30 -9.76
C GLU A 19 1.57 -0.92 -10.61
N ARG A 20 2.63 -0.16 -10.88
CA ARG A 20 3.79 -0.65 -11.64
C ARG A 20 4.56 -1.73 -10.89
N LEU A 21 4.76 -1.59 -9.58
CA LEU A 21 5.43 -2.60 -8.75
C LEU A 21 4.64 -3.91 -8.68
N VAL A 22 3.32 -3.85 -8.50
CA VAL A 22 2.46 -5.06 -8.56
C VAL A 22 2.65 -5.76 -9.90
N SER A 23 2.56 -5.01 -11.01
CA SER A 23 2.74 -5.57 -12.36
C SER A 23 4.13 -6.20 -12.56
N GLU A 24 5.18 -5.52 -12.09
CA GLU A 24 6.56 -5.98 -12.23
C GLU A 24 6.83 -7.25 -11.41
N PHE A 25 6.40 -7.30 -10.15
CA PHE A 25 6.59 -8.50 -9.31
C PHE A 25 5.78 -9.69 -9.82
N VAL A 26 4.55 -9.48 -10.30
CA VAL A 26 3.75 -10.54 -10.95
C VAL A 26 4.44 -11.05 -12.21
N LYS A 27 5.01 -10.17 -13.04
CA LYS A 27 5.80 -10.53 -14.22
C LYS A 27 7.05 -11.34 -13.86
N ARG A 28 7.67 -11.07 -12.71
CA ARG A 28 8.80 -11.85 -12.16
C ARG A 28 8.39 -13.22 -11.58
N GLY A 29 7.09 -13.52 -11.52
CA GLY A 29 6.54 -14.80 -11.05
C GLY A 29 6.18 -14.83 -9.56
N PHE A 30 6.20 -13.69 -8.87
CA PHE A 30 5.81 -13.62 -7.46
C PHE A 30 4.31 -13.41 -7.30
N SER A 31 3.75 -14.01 -6.25
CA SER A 31 2.39 -13.70 -5.80
C SER A 31 2.41 -12.43 -4.94
N VAL A 32 1.51 -11.48 -5.25
CA VAL A 32 1.49 -10.15 -4.61
C VAL A 32 0.10 -9.84 -4.06
N SER A 33 0.05 -9.36 -2.83
CA SER A 33 -1.14 -8.71 -2.25
C SER A 33 -0.83 -7.26 -1.91
N THR A 34 -1.87 -6.45 -1.76
CA THR A 34 -1.70 -5.04 -1.37
C THR A 34 -2.58 -4.69 -0.19
N ILE A 35 -2.07 -3.81 0.67
CA ILE A 35 -2.85 -3.13 1.71
C ILE A 35 -2.75 -1.63 1.46
N LYS A 36 -3.88 -0.93 1.49
CA LYS A 36 -3.92 0.53 1.38
C LYS A 36 -4.58 1.14 2.61
N HIS A 37 -3.85 2.03 3.29
CA HIS A 37 -4.41 2.86 4.35
C HIS A 37 -5.12 4.07 3.74
N ALA A 38 -6.42 4.14 3.92
CA ALA A 38 -7.22 5.28 3.49
C ALA A 38 -7.36 6.28 4.65
N HIS A 39 -7.03 7.57 4.41
CA HIS A 39 -7.14 8.62 5.43
C HIS A 39 -8.56 9.16 5.61
N HIS A 40 -9.49 8.73 4.77
CA HIS A 40 -10.91 9.12 4.82
C HIS A 40 -11.77 7.87 4.71
N SER A 41 -13.03 7.99 5.12
CA SER A 41 -14.00 6.94 4.88
C SER A 41 -14.00 6.52 3.39
N PHE A 42 -13.96 5.25 3.14
CA PHE A 42 -14.06 4.69 1.79
C PHE A 42 -15.27 3.77 1.72
N ASP A 43 -15.82 3.64 0.54
CA ASP A 43 -16.91 2.72 0.26
C ASP A 43 -16.56 1.87 -0.96
N VAL A 44 -16.71 0.56 -0.86
CA VAL A 44 -16.42 -0.39 -1.95
C VAL A 44 -17.67 -0.92 -2.61
N ASP A 45 -18.84 -0.82 -1.95
CA ASP A 45 -20.11 -1.16 -2.54
C ASP A 45 -20.89 0.10 -3.01
N ARG A 46 -21.88 -0.13 -3.82
CA ARG A 46 -22.70 0.96 -4.38
C ARG A 46 -23.91 1.21 -3.49
N SER A 47 -24.14 2.48 -3.16
CA SER A 47 -25.35 2.91 -2.44
C SER A 47 -26.62 2.30 -3.06
N GLY A 48 -27.50 1.78 -2.21
CA GLY A 48 -28.79 1.18 -2.59
C GLY A 48 -28.73 -0.26 -3.09
N LYS A 49 -27.54 -0.86 -3.29
CA LYS A 49 -27.40 -2.30 -3.58
C LYS A 49 -27.59 -3.15 -2.32
N ASP A 50 -27.83 -4.44 -2.50
CA ASP A 50 -28.20 -5.34 -1.40
C ASP A 50 -27.11 -5.37 -0.30
N SER A 51 -25.84 -5.44 -0.65
CA SER A 51 -24.73 -5.37 0.29
C SER A 51 -24.73 -4.08 1.12
N HIS A 52 -24.90 -2.94 0.49
CA HIS A 52 -25.02 -1.65 1.16
C HIS A 52 -26.23 -1.62 2.10
N ARG A 53 -27.38 -2.14 1.67
CA ARG A 53 -28.59 -2.21 2.50
C ARG A 53 -28.39 -3.10 3.73
N HIS A 54 -27.67 -4.23 3.60
CA HIS A 54 -27.33 -5.09 4.74
C HIS A 54 -26.45 -4.38 5.75
N ARG A 55 -25.43 -3.62 5.29
CA ARG A 55 -24.57 -2.82 6.18
C ARG A 55 -25.37 -1.74 6.92
N VAL A 56 -26.18 -0.98 6.20
CA VAL A 56 -27.02 0.08 6.78
C VAL A 56 -28.04 -0.48 7.76
N ALA A 57 -28.57 -1.68 7.50
CA ALA A 57 -29.49 -2.37 8.40
C ALA A 57 -28.82 -2.90 9.69
N GLY A 58 -27.49 -2.84 9.80
CA GLY A 58 -26.77 -3.15 11.01
C GLY A 58 -25.88 -4.40 10.95
N ALA A 59 -25.72 -5.05 9.79
CA ALA A 59 -24.81 -6.17 9.67
C ALA A 59 -23.36 -5.73 10.01
N ARG A 60 -22.69 -6.50 10.88
CA ARG A 60 -21.29 -6.27 11.27
C ARG A 60 -20.34 -6.61 10.13
N GLU A 61 -20.63 -7.67 9.42
CA GLU A 61 -19.87 -8.10 8.24
C GLU A 61 -20.82 -8.41 7.09
N VAL A 62 -20.40 -8.06 5.89
CA VAL A 62 -21.08 -8.46 4.66
C VAL A 62 -20.08 -9.09 3.72
N MET A 63 -20.32 -10.33 3.35
CA MET A 63 -19.51 -11.05 2.38
C MET A 63 -20.25 -11.13 1.04
N LEU A 64 -19.63 -10.58 0.00
CA LEU A 64 -20.06 -10.78 -1.39
C LEU A 64 -19.21 -11.87 -2.01
N SER A 65 -19.85 -12.81 -2.69
CA SER A 65 -19.15 -13.91 -3.37
C SER A 65 -19.71 -14.12 -4.77
N SER A 66 -18.80 -14.42 -5.69
CA SER A 66 -19.10 -14.79 -7.08
C SER A 66 -18.11 -15.89 -7.55
N ARG A 67 -18.27 -16.36 -8.78
CA ARG A 67 -17.32 -17.34 -9.35
C ARG A 67 -15.88 -16.83 -9.44
N ASN A 68 -15.68 -15.51 -9.55
CA ASN A 68 -14.38 -14.91 -9.87
C ASN A 68 -13.72 -14.20 -8.69
N ARG A 69 -14.49 -13.81 -7.68
CA ARG A 69 -13.99 -13.05 -6.54
C ARG A 69 -14.95 -13.08 -5.37
N PHE A 70 -14.44 -12.85 -4.19
CA PHE A 70 -15.24 -12.47 -3.03
C PHE A 70 -14.66 -11.22 -2.39
N ALA A 71 -15.47 -10.53 -1.60
CA ALA A 71 -15.05 -9.41 -0.76
C ALA A 71 -15.76 -9.53 0.60
N LEU A 72 -15.00 -9.28 1.66
CA LEU A 72 -15.53 -9.15 3.02
C LEU A 72 -15.42 -7.68 3.43
N MET A 73 -16.54 -7.08 3.78
CA MET A 73 -16.59 -5.76 4.40
C MET A 73 -16.90 -5.93 5.86
N HIS A 74 -16.02 -5.45 6.72
CA HIS A 74 -16.17 -5.43 8.17
C HIS A 74 -16.39 -3.98 8.61
N GLU A 75 -17.52 -3.71 9.25
CA GLU A 75 -17.87 -2.40 9.80
C GLU A 75 -17.32 -2.29 11.22
N LEU A 76 -16.32 -1.46 11.43
CA LEU A 76 -15.67 -1.29 12.74
C LEU A 76 -16.61 -0.74 13.82
N ARG A 77 -17.54 0.13 13.41
CA ARG A 77 -18.49 0.80 14.32
C ARG A 77 -17.77 1.42 15.52
N ASP A 78 -17.88 0.78 16.68
CA ASP A 78 -17.25 1.22 17.94
C ASP A 78 -15.88 0.52 18.19
N GLU A 79 -15.37 -0.26 17.24
CA GLU A 79 -14.06 -0.90 17.32
C GLU A 79 -12.95 0.07 16.91
N GLU A 80 -11.77 -0.10 17.49
CA GLU A 80 -10.59 0.62 17.06
C GLU A 80 -10.15 0.18 15.66
N GLU A 81 -9.47 1.07 14.94
CA GLU A 81 -8.87 0.74 13.65
C GLU A 81 -7.88 -0.41 13.83
N PRO A 82 -7.99 -1.49 13.03
CA PRO A 82 -7.10 -2.64 13.15
C PRO A 82 -5.67 -2.26 12.78
N SER A 83 -4.71 -2.76 13.56
CA SER A 83 -3.30 -2.58 13.27
C SER A 83 -2.92 -3.24 11.94
N LEU A 84 -1.80 -2.80 11.35
CA LEU A 84 -1.26 -3.42 10.13
C LEU A 84 -1.05 -4.93 10.30
N GLU A 85 -0.61 -5.37 11.48
CA GLU A 85 -0.41 -6.78 11.80
C GLU A 85 -1.70 -7.60 11.74
N VAL A 86 -2.79 -7.06 12.29
CA VAL A 86 -4.13 -7.67 12.22
C VAL A 86 -4.60 -7.75 10.75
N LEU A 87 -4.36 -6.72 9.96
CA LEU A 87 -4.74 -6.71 8.54
C LEU A 87 -3.92 -7.72 7.72
N LEU A 88 -2.61 -7.82 7.97
CA LEU A 88 -1.73 -8.81 7.35
C LEU A 88 -2.20 -10.25 7.64
N ALA A 89 -2.66 -10.52 8.86
CA ALA A 89 -3.18 -11.84 9.25
C ALA A 89 -4.50 -12.21 8.54
N LYS A 90 -5.21 -11.25 7.95
CA LYS A 90 -6.44 -11.50 7.16
C LYS A 90 -6.15 -11.88 5.69
N LEU A 91 -4.92 -11.65 5.22
CA LEU A 91 -4.55 -12.01 3.85
C LEU A 91 -4.18 -13.49 3.73
N SER A 92 -4.52 -14.08 2.60
CA SER A 92 -3.96 -15.38 2.22
C SER A 92 -2.43 -15.26 2.03
N PRO A 93 -1.67 -16.33 2.33
CA PRO A 93 -0.22 -16.31 2.15
C PRO A 93 0.17 -16.00 0.69
N VAL A 94 1.07 -15.02 0.54
CA VAL A 94 1.69 -14.63 -0.73
C VAL A 94 3.19 -14.39 -0.51
N ASP A 95 3.95 -14.23 -1.59
CA ASP A 95 5.39 -13.96 -1.50
C ASP A 95 5.63 -12.54 -0.96
N LEU A 96 4.93 -11.55 -1.49
CA LEU A 96 5.09 -10.14 -1.16
C LEU A 96 3.76 -9.44 -0.86
N VAL A 97 3.71 -8.65 0.21
CA VAL A 97 2.64 -7.68 0.46
C VAL A 97 3.20 -6.27 0.30
N LEU A 98 2.67 -5.53 -0.66
CA LEU A 98 2.97 -4.11 -0.84
C LEU A 98 1.96 -3.26 -0.06
N ILE A 99 2.46 -2.32 0.73
CA ILE A 99 1.66 -1.52 1.66
C ILE A 99 1.69 -0.05 1.24
N GLU A 100 0.55 0.51 0.86
CA GLU A 100 0.42 1.95 0.58
C GLU A 100 -0.06 2.70 1.83
N GLY A 101 0.72 3.65 2.28
CA GLY A 101 0.42 4.45 3.47
C GLY A 101 1.09 3.91 4.73
N PHE A 102 0.36 3.78 5.84
CA PHE A 102 0.90 3.33 7.14
C PHE A 102 2.23 4.01 7.51
N LYS A 103 2.27 5.34 7.39
CA LYS A 103 3.50 6.15 7.55
C LYS A 103 4.18 5.96 8.91
N ARG A 104 3.40 5.67 9.95
CA ARG A 104 3.89 5.55 11.34
C ARG A 104 4.36 4.15 11.71
N ASP A 105 4.09 3.15 10.87
CA ASP A 105 4.51 1.77 11.12
C ASP A 105 5.97 1.57 10.76
N ARG A 106 6.61 0.59 11.41
CA ARG A 106 8.07 0.40 11.35
C ARG A 106 8.57 -0.55 10.25
N HIS A 107 7.69 -0.98 9.33
CA HIS A 107 8.13 -1.80 8.20
C HIS A 107 9.00 -0.97 7.22
N PRO A 108 9.92 -1.61 6.48
CA PRO A 108 10.75 -0.94 5.48
C PRO A 108 9.89 -0.34 4.37
N LYS A 109 10.27 0.85 3.91
CA LYS A 109 9.49 1.64 2.94
C LYS A 109 10.39 2.34 1.93
N ILE A 110 9.81 2.65 0.77
CA ILE A 110 10.29 3.67 -0.15
C ILE A 110 9.35 4.88 -0.13
N GLU A 111 9.90 6.08 -0.11
CA GLU A 111 9.12 7.29 -0.24
C GLU A 111 9.03 7.71 -1.71
N THR A 112 7.82 7.98 -2.19
CA THR A 112 7.64 8.67 -3.47
C THR A 112 7.66 10.18 -3.28
N PHE A 113 8.42 10.88 -4.10
CA PHE A 113 8.53 12.33 -4.06
C PHE A 113 8.32 12.92 -5.46
N ARG A 114 7.61 14.04 -5.52
CA ARG A 114 7.50 14.88 -6.71
C ARG A 114 7.72 16.34 -6.33
N ALA A 115 8.64 17.01 -7.01
CA ALA A 115 8.97 18.40 -6.74
C ALA A 115 7.76 19.34 -6.83
N VAL A 116 6.81 19.04 -7.73
CA VAL A 116 5.59 19.83 -7.91
C VAL A 116 4.69 19.86 -6.68
N THR A 117 4.83 18.92 -5.73
CA THR A 117 4.02 18.90 -4.51
C THR A 117 4.42 19.99 -3.51
N GLY A 118 5.64 20.51 -3.60
CA GLY A 118 6.19 21.52 -2.70
C GLY A 118 6.29 21.05 -1.23
N THR A 119 6.32 19.74 -1.00
CA THR A 119 6.39 19.17 0.37
C THR A 119 7.80 18.75 0.70
N ASP A 120 8.14 18.74 1.99
CA ASP A 120 9.40 18.20 2.49
C ASP A 120 9.39 16.67 2.44
N LEU A 121 10.59 16.08 2.35
CA LEU A 121 10.79 14.63 2.43
C LEU A 121 10.47 14.13 3.85
N ILE A 122 9.68 13.07 3.93
CA ILE A 122 9.43 12.32 5.16
C ILE A 122 10.70 11.57 5.57
N ALA A 123 11.44 11.06 4.59
CA ALA A 123 12.67 10.29 4.73
C ALA A 123 13.73 10.97 5.60
N THR A 124 13.76 12.29 5.67
CA THR A 124 14.70 13.04 6.54
C THR A 124 14.51 12.74 8.03
N ASN A 125 13.30 12.37 8.43
CA ASN A 125 12.94 12.17 9.84
C ASN A 125 12.42 10.75 10.13
N ASP A 126 12.41 9.86 9.13
CA ASP A 126 11.91 8.49 9.28
C ASP A 126 12.97 7.47 8.79
N PRO A 127 13.68 6.81 9.71
CA PRO A 127 14.70 5.83 9.37
C PRO A 127 14.13 4.54 8.77
N THR A 128 12.81 4.32 8.81
CA THR A 128 12.16 3.16 8.18
C THR A 128 11.95 3.35 6.68
N ILE A 129 12.21 4.56 6.18
CA ILE A 129 12.26 4.83 4.75
C ILE A 129 13.68 4.57 4.26
N HIS A 130 13.87 3.46 3.57
CA HIS A 130 15.19 2.97 3.15
C HIS A 130 15.63 3.56 1.80
N ALA A 131 14.71 4.08 1.01
CA ALA A 131 14.99 4.70 -0.28
C ALA A 131 13.96 5.77 -0.64
N VAL A 132 14.29 6.60 -1.63
CA VAL A 132 13.38 7.60 -2.21
C VAL A 132 13.26 7.38 -3.71
N ALA A 133 12.03 7.42 -4.24
CA ALA A 133 11.73 7.45 -5.66
C ALA A 133 11.27 8.87 -6.03
N SER A 134 12.01 9.58 -6.86
CA SER A 134 11.85 11.01 -7.12
C SER A 134 11.79 11.34 -8.61
N ASP A 135 11.00 12.35 -8.97
CA ASP A 135 10.97 12.92 -10.33
C ASP A 135 12.07 13.98 -10.58
N VAL A 136 12.91 14.25 -9.58
CA VAL A 136 14.07 15.14 -9.70
C VAL A 136 15.30 14.50 -9.07
N ALA A 137 16.48 14.82 -9.61
CA ALA A 137 17.74 14.39 -9.02
C ALA A 137 17.95 15.02 -7.63
N MET A 138 18.36 14.21 -6.66
CA MET A 138 18.72 14.66 -5.33
C MET A 138 19.80 13.77 -4.72
N THR A 139 20.49 14.26 -3.72
CA THR A 139 21.52 13.51 -2.99
C THR A 139 21.07 13.36 -1.54
N LEU A 140 20.95 12.11 -1.08
CA LEU A 140 20.56 11.77 0.28
C LEU A 140 21.56 10.76 0.88
N ASP A 141 21.42 10.47 2.15
CA ASP A 141 22.16 9.41 2.88
C ASP A 141 21.67 7.99 2.55
N ARG A 142 20.76 7.86 1.62
CA ARG A 142 20.11 6.62 1.18
C ARG A 142 19.89 6.59 -0.34
N PRO A 143 19.64 5.43 -0.94
CA PRO A 143 19.39 5.30 -2.38
C PRO A 143 18.27 6.21 -2.86
N VAL A 144 18.50 6.85 -4.01
CA VAL A 144 17.49 7.64 -4.72
C VAL A 144 17.34 7.05 -6.12
N PHE A 145 16.12 6.73 -6.49
CA PHE A 145 15.74 6.19 -7.78
C PHE A 145 14.93 7.21 -8.58
N ASP A 146 15.01 7.14 -9.89
CA ASP A 146 14.00 7.78 -10.73
C ASP A 146 12.62 7.16 -10.41
N LEU A 147 11.61 8.02 -10.20
CA LEU A 147 10.25 7.58 -9.86
C LEU A 147 9.65 6.63 -10.91
N ASP A 148 10.08 6.73 -12.15
CA ASP A 148 9.59 5.93 -13.27
C ASP A 148 10.48 4.69 -13.56
N ASP A 149 11.65 4.57 -12.94
CA ASP A 149 12.50 3.37 -13.03
C ASP A 149 11.98 2.25 -12.12
N THR A 150 10.86 1.67 -12.54
CA THR A 150 10.20 0.58 -11.78
C THR A 150 11.09 -0.64 -11.61
N ALA A 151 11.95 -0.95 -12.60
CA ALA A 151 12.81 -2.13 -12.56
C ALA A 151 13.86 -2.00 -11.46
N ALA A 152 14.60 -0.88 -11.42
CA ALA A 152 15.60 -0.63 -10.38
C ALA A 152 14.97 -0.57 -8.97
N ILE A 153 13.78 0.03 -8.84
CA ILE A 153 13.05 0.06 -7.56
C ILE A 153 12.64 -1.36 -7.13
N ALA A 154 12.15 -2.18 -8.06
CA ALA A 154 11.79 -3.56 -7.76
C ALA A 154 13.00 -4.43 -7.38
N ASP A 155 14.15 -4.26 -8.05
CA ASP A 155 15.41 -4.93 -7.70
C ASP A 155 15.86 -4.57 -6.29
N PHE A 156 15.79 -3.29 -5.94
CA PHE A 156 16.10 -2.82 -4.59
C PHE A 156 15.16 -3.46 -3.55
N ILE A 157 13.85 -3.39 -3.76
CA ILE A 157 12.87 -3.99 -2.85
C ILE A 157 13.11 -5.49 -2.68
N GLN A 158 13.33 -6.21 -3.79
CA GLN A 158 13.59 -7.65 -3.77
C GLN A 158 14.81 -8.01 -2.93
N SER A 159 15.88 -7.21 -3.04
CA SER A 159 17.08 -7.37 -2.22
C SER A 159 16.84 -7.08 -0.74
N GLU A 160 16.11 -5.98 -0.44
CA GLU A 160 15.82 -5.54 0.94
C GLU A 160 15.04 -6.58 1.74
N VAL A 161 14.08 -7.24 1.09
CA VAL A 161 13.23 -8.22 1.78
C VAL A 161 13.69 -9.67 1.57
N ALA A 162 14.76 -9.90 0.85
CA ALA A 162 15.29 -11.22 0.49
C ALA A 162 14.19 -12.12 -0.14
N LEU A 163 13.64 -11.64 -1.24
CA LEU A 163 12.57 -12.30 -2.01
C LEU A 163 13.15 -13.11 -3.16
#